data_08980d6f7e7467f1de9842c098f2186d
#
_entry.id   08980d6f7e7467f1de9842c098f2186d
#
_cell.length_a   1.000
_cell.length_b   1.000
_cell.length_c   1.000
_cell.angle_alpha   90.00
_cell.angle_beta   90.00
_cell.angle_gamma   90.00
#
_symmetry.space_group_name_H-M   'P 1'
#
loop_
_entity.id
_entity.type
_entity.pdbx_description
1 polymer ?
#
loop_
_entity_poly.entity_id
_entity_poly.type
_entity_poly.pdbx_seq_one_letter_code
_entity_poly.pdbx_strand_id
1 'polypeptide(L)'
;IKITGDAVIKSAVGGGGGAGIGGGQWGNGTVTISGDSKIESALGGGLSAGIGGGAVGNGTVSISGNATIENAQGGKDGAGIGGGYGYGQSGTGDITIEGNTTVNATGGMGSAGIGNGTDAGGNNGQITIRGTKDSSPTVNATGGIAEEDGQGYVGPGGAGIGVGSTTDSEYTP
;
A
#
# COMPACT_ATOMS: atom_id res chain seq x y z
N ILE A 1 -0.17 10.98 10.35
CA ILE A 1 -0.30 12.02 9.32
C ILE A 1 -1.78 12.27 9.08
N LYS A 2 -2.18 13.53 8.97
CA LYS A 2 -3.56 13.91 8.65
C LYS A 2 -3.56 14.91 7.49
N ILE A 3 -4.27 14.55 6.41
CA ILE A 3 -4.44 15.36 5.20
C ILE A 3 -5.94 15.56 5.02
N THR A 4 -6.40 16.81 5.05
CA THR A 4 -7.85 17.12 5.14
C THR A 4 -8.20 18.40 4.39
N GLY A 5 -9.49 18.60 4.13
CA GLY A 5 -10.00 19.75 3.38
C GLY A 5 -9.61 19.64 1.91
N ASP A 6 -9.19 20.75 1.32
CA ASP A 6 -8.84 20.86 -0.10
C ASP A 6 -7.31 20.72 -0.34
N ALA A 7 -6.63 19.96 0.53
CA ALA A 7 -5.18 19.82 0.47
C ALA A 7 -4.75 19.08 -0.80
N VAL A 8 -3.72 19.58 -1.49
CA VAL A 8 -3.13 18.95 -2.67
C VAL A 8 -1.68 18.57 -2.41
N ILE A 9 -1.38 17.28 -2.49
CA ILE A 9 -0.02 16.74 -2.48
C ILE A 9 0.35 16.36 -3.90
N LYS A 10 1.19 17.15 -4.57
CA LYS A 10 1.62 16.87 -5.95
C LYS A 10 2.56 15.68 -6.03
N SER A 11 3.50 15.60 -5.09
CA SER A 11 4.46 14.50 -5.07
C SER A 11 5.00 14.30 -3.66
N ALA A 12 4.97 13.06 -3.22
CA ALA A 12 5.61 12.59 -1.99
C ALA A 12 6.41 11.34 -2.32
N VAL A 13 7.72 11.40 -2.14
CA VAL A 13 8.63 10.30 -2.48
C VAL A 13 9.39 9.88 -1.24
N GLY A 14 9.23 8.63 -0.86
CA GLY A 14 9.99 8.01 0.22
C GLY A 14 11.44 7.77 -0.19
N GLY A 15 12.39 8.06 0.69
CA GLY A 15 13.78 7.67 0.51
C GLY A 15 14.05 6.28 1.08
N GLY A 16 14.96 5.51 0.50
CA GLY A 16 15.41 4.21 1.02
C GLY A 16 14.27 3.30 1.49
N GLY A 17 14.10 3.24 2.80
CA GLY A 17 13.06 2.43 3.47
C GLY A 17 11.84 3.22 3.94
N GLY A 18 11.61 4.47 3.48
CA GLY A 18 10.47 5.30 3.88
C GLY A 18 9.29 5.20 2.93
N ALA A 19 8.06 5.25 3.47
CA ALA A 19 6.85 5.42 2.67
C ALA A 19 6.84 6.80 1.98
N GLY A 20 6.13 6.92 0.86
CA GLY A 20 5.88 8.22 0.24
C GLY A 20 5.11 9.14 1.20
N ILE A 21 4.03 8.63 1.78
CA ILE A 21 3.28 9.28 2.86
C ILE A 21 3.11 8.26 3.99
N GLY A 22 3.79 8.46 5.11
CA GLY A 22 3.65 7.52 6.23
C GLY A 22 4.88 7.32 7.08
N GLY A 23 5.21 6.07 7.36
CA GLY A 23 6.34 5.69 8.20
C GLY A 23 7.70 5.76 7.49
N GLY A 24 8.74 6.10 8.24
CA GLY A 24 10.13 5.89 7.82
C GLY A 24 10.52 4.41 7.98
N GLN A 25 11.76 4.08 7.67
CA GLN A 25 12.29 2.72 7.88
C GLN A 25 12.07 2.27 9.32
N TRP A 26 11.58 1.05 9.52
CA TRP A 26 11.16 0.47 10.80
C TRP A 26 9.97 1.19 11.45
N GLY A 27 9.34 2.11 10.73
CA GLY A 27 8.25 2.94 11.23
C GLY A 27 6.89 2.53 10.70
N ASN A 28 5.91 2.42 11.60
CA ASN A 28 4.51 2.29 11.22
C ASN A 28 4.00 3.61 10.63
N GLY A 29 3.11 3.53 9.65
CA GLY A 29 2.44 4.68 9.07
C GLY A 29 0.98 4.74 9.51
N THR A 30 0.59 5.80 10.23
CA THR A 30 -0.82 6.10 10.48
C THR A 30 -1.19 7.33 9.67
N VAL A 31 -2.06 7.14 8.66
CA VAL A 31 -2.41 8.17 7.68
C VAL A 31 -3.94 8.31 7.57
N THR A 32 -4.43 9.52 7.69
CA THR A 32 -5.84 9.87 7.46
C THR A 32 -5.91 10.87 6.31
N ILE A 33 -6.69 10.58 5.29
CA ILE A 33 -6.93 11.44 4.12
C ILE A 33 -8.44 11.66 4.01
N SER A 34 -8.90 12.91 4.00
CA SER A 34 -10.34 13.19 3.97
C SER A 34 -10.67 14.57 3.40
N GLY A 35 -11.97 14.84 3.21
CA GLY A 35 -12.45 16.04 2.53
C GLY A 35 -12.27 15.91 1.03
N ASP A 36 -11.97 17.01 0.35
CA ASP A 36 -11.71 17.07 -1.09
C ASP A 36 -10.20 16.99 -1.41
N SER A 37 -9.45 16.35 -0.52
CA SER A 37 -7.98 16.26 -0.65
C SER A 37 -7.56 15.46 -1.89
N LYS A 38 -6.48 15.88 -2.52
CA LYS A 38 -5.90 15.24 -3.69
C LYS A 38 -4.45 14.84 -3.46
N ILE A 39 -4.13 13.58 -3.69
CA ILE A 39 -2.76 13.06 -3.76
C ILE A 39 -2.48 12.71 -5.22
N GLU A 40 -1.65 13.51 -5.90
CA GLU A 40 -1.29 13.23 -7.29
C GLU A 40 -0.30 12.06 -7.39
N SER A 41 0.70 12.04 -6.50
CA SER A 41 1.65 10.94 -6.44
C SER A 41 2.22 10.71 -5.05
N ALA A 42 2.19 9.45 -4.61
CA ALA A 42 2.87 8.97 -3.41
C ALA A 42 3.67 7.71 -3.77
N LEU A 43 4.99 7.81 -3.76
CA LEU A 43 5.90 6.74 -4.16
C LEU A 43 6.68 6.24 -2.94
N GLY A 44 6.58 4.96 -2.64
CA GLY A 44 7.38 4.31 -1.62
C GLY A 44 8.85 4.20 -2.04
N GLY A 45 9.76 4.38 -1.09
CA GLY A 45 11.15 4.00 -1.27
C GLY A 45 11.31 2.48 -1.21
N GLY A 46 12.40 1.95 -1.66
CA GLY A 46 12.76 0.52 -1.79
C GLY A 46 11.73 -0.52 -1.31
N LEU A 47 11.64 -0.73 -0.01
CA LEU A 47 10.84 -1.79 0.62
C LEU A 47 9.56 -1.27 1.31
N SER A 48 9.03 -0.12 0.87
CA SER A 48 8.03 0.64 1.63
C SER A 48 6.74 0.85 0.86
N ALA A 49 5.64 1.11 1.58
CA ALA A 49 4.38 1.47 0.95
C ALA A 49 4.44 2.83 0.23
N GLY A 50 3.61 3.02 -0.78
CA GLY A 50 3.33 4.34 -1.32
C GLY A 50 2.68 5.24 -0.27
N ILE A 51 1.61 4.74 0.37
CA ILE A 51 0.95 5.37 1.51
C ILE A 51 0.82 4.34 2.63
N GLY A 52 1.43 4.59 3.80
CA GLY A 52 1.33 3.70 4.96
C GLY A 52 2.64 3.40 5.65
N GLY A 53 3.00 2.12 5.78
CA GLY A 53 4.21 1.68 6.48
C GLY A 53 5.51 1.89 5.70
N GLY A 54 6.57 2.20 6.41
CA GLY A 54 7.93 2.10 5.88
C GLY A 54 8.39 0.65 5.79
N ALA A 55 9.64 0.43 5.38
CA ALA A 55 10.23 -0.91 5.42
C ALA A 55 10.14 -1.48 6.84
N VAL A 56 9.63 -2.72 6.96
CA VAL A 56 9.36 -3.40 8.23
C VAL A 56 8.35 -2.62 9.10
N GLY A 57 7.43 -1.90 8.47
CA GLY A 57 6.40 -1.12 9.14
C GLY A 57 5.01 -1.48 8.65
N ASN A 58 4.05 -1.43 9.58
CA ASN A 58 2.63 -1.59 9.28
C ASN A 58 2.03 -0.27 8.81
N GLY A 59 0.99 -0.36 7.95
CA GLY A 59 0.23 0.80 7.52
C GLY A 59 -1.18 0.80 8.11
N THR A 60 -1.56 1.86 8.81
CA THR A 60 -2.96 2.12 9.17
C THR A 60 -3.43 3.32 8.37
N VAL A 61 -4.30 3.08 7.38
CA VAL A 61 -4.71 4.12 6.43
C VAL A 61 -6.23 4.25 6.38
N SER A 62 -6.72 5.47 6.55
CA SER A 62 -8.13 5.82 6.41
C SER A 62 -8.32 6.87 5.32
N ILE A 63 -9.14 6.58 4.33
CA ILE A 63 -9.45 7.46 3.20
C ILE A 63 -10.97 7.66 3.17
N SER A 64 -11.43 8.91 3.17
CA SER A 64 -12.85 9.22 3.25
C SER A 64 -13.21 10.57 2.60
N GLY A 65 -14.51 10.90 2.57
CA GLY A 65 -15.00 12.12 1.94
C GLY A 65 -15.03 12.02 0.42
N ASN A 66 -14.49 13.01 -0.28
CA ASN A 66 -14.33 13.05 -1.73
C ASN A 66 -12.83 12.96 -2.12
N ALA A 67 -12.01 12.36 -1.27
CA ALA A 67 -10.57 12.33 -1.47
C ALA A 67 -10.18 11.56 -2.76
N THR A 68 -9.18 12.05 -3.46
CA THR A 68 -8.66 11.44 -4.68
C THR A 68 -7.18 11.09 -4.52
N ILE A 69 -6.87 9.82 -4.72
CA ILE A 69 -5.51 9.29 -4.80
C ILE A 69 -5.27 8.88 -6.25
N GLU A 70 -4.54 9.70 -7.01
CA GLU A 70 -4.29 9.42 -8.44
C GLU A 70 -3.24 8.33 -8.63
N ASN A 71 -2.22 8.31 -7.78
CA ASN A 71 -1.19 7.27 -7.81
C ASN A 71 -0.58 7.06 -6.42
N ALA A 72 -0.84 5.89 -5.85
CA ALA A 72 -0.11 5.38 -4.71
C ALA A 72 0.68 4.13 -5.15
N GLN A 73 1.99 4.25 -5.24
CA GLN A 73 2.86 3.17 -5.71
C GLN A 73 3.81 2.72 -4.61
N GLY A 74 3.76 1.45 -4.30
CA GLY A 74 4.75 0.81 -3.43
C GLY A 74 6.15 0.82 -4.04
N GLY A 75 7.15 0.86 -3.19
CA GLY A 75 8.51 0.51 -3.57
C GLY A 75 8.61 -0.96 -3.94
N LYS A 76 9.81 -1.46 -4.16
CA LYS A 76 10.06 -2.80 -4.71
C LYS A 76 9.22 -3.91 -4.06
N ASP A 77 9.14 -3.95 -2.74
CA ASP A 77 8.43 -4.99 -1.98
C ASP A 77 7.38 -4.41 -1.02
N GLY A 78 6.90 -3.19 -1.28
CA GLY A 78 5.89 -2.50 -0.49
C GLY A 78 4.53 -2.46 -1.17
N ALA A 79 3.46 -2.38 -0.40
CA ALA A 79 2.11 -2.18 -0.92
C ALA A 79 1.96 -0.79 -1.55
N GLY A 80 1.02 -0.62 -2.49
CA GLY A 80 0.62 0.70 -2.95
C GLY A 80 0.06 1.53 -1.79
N ILE A 81 -0.93 0.97 -1.10
CA ILE A 81 -1.48 1.51 0.16
C ILE A 81 -1.47 0.39 1.19
N GLY A 82 -0.79 0.59 2.32
CA GLY A 82 -0.76 -0.37 3.41
C GLY A 82 0.61 -0.59 4.04
N GLY A 83 1.08 -1.83 4.08
CA GLY A 83 2.35 -2.20 4.71
C GLY A 83 3.57 -2.13 3.78
N GLY A 84 4.75 -1.97 4.34
CA GLY A 84 6.01 -2.21 3.66
C GLY A 84 6.40 -3.69 3.66
N TYR A 85 7.60 -4.02 3.23
CA TYR A 85 8.17 -5.37 3.32
C TYR A 85 8.26 -5.84 4.78
N GLY A 86 7.89 -7.07 5.05
CA GLY A 86 7.62 -7.49 6.43
C GLY A 86 8.74 -8.24 7.16
N TYR A 87 9.67 -8.88 6.47
CA TYR A 87 10.62 -9.83 7.06
C TYR A 87 9.93 -10.91 7.92
N GLY A 88 8.73 -11.36 7.53
CA GLY A 88 7.97 -12.36 8.27
C GLY A 88 7.35 -11.89 9.61
N GLN A 89 7.42 -10.62 9.96
CA GLN A 89 6.99 -10.12 11.29
C GLN A 89 6.02 -8.93 11.25
N SER A 90 6.02 -8.15 10.17
CA SER A 90 5.25 -6.90 10.03
C SER A 90 4.83 -6.71 8.58
N GLY A 91 4.61 -5.48 8.13
CA GLY A 91 4.26 -5.20 6.73
C GLY A 91 2.77 -5.37 6.43
N THR A 92 1.92 -5.37 7.45
CA THR A 92 0.47 -5.47 7.32
C THR A 92 -0.17 -4.11 7.01
N GLY A 93 -1.33 -4.15 6.36
CA GLY A 93 -2.11 -2.96 6.06
C GLY A 93 -3.51 -3.01 6.67
N ASP A 94 -3.79 -2.16 7.68
CA ASP A 94 -5.14 -1.90 8.16
C ASP A 94 -5.72 -0.72 7.40
N ILE A 95 -6.63 -0.97 6.45
CA ILE A 95 -7.10 0.04 5.52
C ILE A 95 -8.62 0.19 5.62
N THR A 96 -9.08 1.44 5.69
CA THR A 96 -10.49 1.80 5.55
C THR A 96 -10.65 2.80 4.41
N ILE A 97 -11.51 2.49 3.45
CA ILE A 97 -11.86 3.37 2.32
C ILE A 97 -13.37 3.52 2.28
N GLU A 98 -13.85 4.76 2.36
CA GLU A 98 -15.28 5.08 2.36
C GLU A 98 -15.53 6.45 1.72
N GLY A 99 -16.80 6.77 1.46
CA GLY A 99 -17.17 8.04 0.84
C GLY A 99 -17.10 7.99 -0.69
N ASN A 100 -17.12 9.15 -1.34
CA ASN A 100 -16.98 9.29 -2.79
C ASN A 100 -15.51 9.35 -3.22
N THR A 101 -14.69 8.50 -2.64
CA THR A 101 -13.25 8.51 -2.90
C THR A 101 -12.89 7.85 -4.23
N THR A 102 -11.83 8.34 -4.86
CA THR A 102 -11.17 7.68 -5.99
C THR A 102 -9.77 7.27 -5.57
N VAL A 103 -9.45 5.98 -5.70
CA VAL A 103 -8.18 5.43 -5.23
C VAL A 103 -7.55 4.57 -6.31
N ASN A 104 -6.34 4.94 -6.76
CA ASN A 104 -5.50 4.10 -7.60
C ASN A 104 -4.24 3.70 -6.81
N ALA A 105 -4.03 2.40 -6.67
CA ALA A 105 -2.92 1.85 -5.90
C ALA A 105 -2.25 0.69 -6.64
N THR A 106 -0.91 0.72 -6.67
CA THR A 106 -0.09 -0.32 -7.30
C THR A 106 0.96 -0.81 -6.31
N GLY A 107 0.98 -2.10 -6.07
CA GLY A 107 2.00 -2.75 -5.25
C GLY A 107 3.34 -2.87 -5.98
N GLY A 108 4.42 -2.91 -5.24
CA GLY A 108 5.71 -3.36 -5.73
C GLY A 108 5.75 -4.87 -5.94
N MET A 109 6.89 -5.43 -6.32
CA MET A 109 7.03 -6.86 -6.64
C MET A 109 6.46 -7.75 -5.54
N GLY A 110 5.56 -8.65 -5.89
CA GLY A 110 4.93 -9.55 -4.96
C GLY A 110 4.02 -8.91 -3.91
N SER A 111 3.87 -7.59 -3.89
CA SER A 111 3.10 -6.85 -2.89
C SER A 111 1.69 -6.55 -3.35
N ALA A 112 0.78 -6.35 -2.40
CA ALA A 112 -0.59 -5.97 -2.73
C ALA A 112 -0.68 -4.52 -3.27
N GLY A 113 -1.62 -4.26 -4.15
CA GLY A 113 -2.00 -2.89 -4.50
C GLY A 113 -2.53 -2.16 -3.26
N ILE A 114 -3.48 -2.78 -2.56
CA ILE A 114 -4.00 -2.33 -1.26
C ILE A 114 -3.90 -3.49 -0.28
N GLY A 115 -3.16 -3.33 0.81
CA GLY A 115 -3.01 -4.35 1.85
C GLY A 115 -1.59 -4.55 2.35
N ASN A 116 -1.10 -5.77 2.28
CA ASN A 116 0.20 -6.12 2.82
C ASN A 116 1.32 -5.96 1.78
N GLY A 117 2.51 -5.59 2.26
CA GLY A 117 3.74 -5.75 1.49
C GLY A 117 4.12 -7.22 1.33
N THR A 118 5.21 -7.47 0.63
CA THR A 118 5.79 -8.81 0.48
C THR A 118 6.32 -9.29 1.83
N ASP A 119 6.23 -10.61 2.06
CA ASP A 119 6.75 -11.28 3.26
C ASP A 119 6.22 -10.67 4.57
N ALA A 120 4.96 -10.23 4.54
CA ALA A 120 4.27 -9.79 5.74
C ALA A 120 4.06 -10.99 6.68
N GLY A 121 4.47 -10.85 7.94
CA GLY A 121 4.24 -11.87 8.96
C GLY A 121 2.75 -12.18 9.10
N GLY A 122 2.38 -13.43 9.36
CA GLY A 122 1.05 -14.04 9.28
C GLY A 122 -0.16 -13.35 9.93
N ASN A 123 -0.06 -12.09 10.29
CA ASN A 123 -1.17 -11.24 10.67
C ASN A 123 -1.69 -10.49 9.45
N ASN A 124 -2.79 -10.96 8.88
CA ASN A 124 -3.49 -10.24 7.83
C ASN A 124 -4.10 -8.97 8.41
N GLY A 125 -3.69 -7.80 7.92
CA GLY A 125 -4.36 -6.54 8.22
C GLY A 125 -5.82 -6.57 7.76
N GLN A 126 -6.65 -5.73 8.37
CA GLN A 126 -8.06 -5.62 8.00
C GLN A 126 -8.24 -4.59 6.88
N ILE A 127 -8.89 -5.00 5.79
CA ILE A 127 -9.26 -4.09 4.70
C ILE A 127 -10.78 -3.94 4.68
N THR A 128 -11.25 -2.71 4.83
CA THR A 128 -12.66 -2.35 4.76
C THR A 128 -12.87 -1.33 3.64
N ILE A 129 -13.63 -1.69 2.62
CA ILE A 129 -14.07 -0.78 1.56
C ILE A 129 -15.59 -0.72 1.64
N ARG A 130 -16.12 0.47 1.93
CA ARG A 130 -17.54 0.61 2.24
C ARG A 130 -18.18 1.75 1.47
N GLY A 131 -19.21 1.42 0.71
CA GLY A 131 -20.13 2.38 0.09
C GLY A 131 -21.46 2.47 0.82
N THR A 132 -22.21 3.52 0.55
CA THR A 132 -23.62 3.70 0.92
C THR A 132 -24.44 3.92 -0.35
N LYS A 133 -25.76 4.07 -0.22
CA LYS A 133 -26.62 4.37 -1.37
C LYS A 133 -26.22 5.68 -2.09
N ASP A 134 -25.75 6.67 -1.33
CA ASP A 134 -25.48 8.03 -1.84
C ASP A 134 -23.98 8.34 -1.95
N SER A 135 -23.11 7.37 -1.63
CA SER A 135 -21.67 7.59 -1.53
C SER A 135 -20.92 6.27 -1.71
N SER A 136 -20.12 6.17 -2.76
CA SER A 136 -19.45 4.92 -3.11
C SER A 136 -18.02 5.16 -3.58
N PRO A 137 -17.01 4.51 -2.99
CA PRO A 137 -15.63 4.62 -3.45
C PRO A 137 -15.43 3.94 -4.80
N THR A 138 -14.56 4.51 -5.63
CA THR A 138 -14.02 3.91 -6.84
C THR A 138 -12.58 3.50 -6.55
N VAL A 139 -12.31 2.20 -6.62
CA VAL A 139 -11.00 1.66 -6.24
C VAL A 139 -10.40 0.84 -7.38
N ASN A 140 -9.23 1.23 -7.84
CA ASN A 140 -8.39 0.48 -8.78
C ASN A 140 -7.12 0.06 -8.04
N ALA A 141 -6.99 -1.23 -7.80
CA ALA A 141 -5.85 -1.79 -7.08
C ALA A 141 -5.18 -2.88 -7.92
N THR A 142 -3.88 -2.73 -8.13
CA THR A 142 -3.07 -3.67 -8.90
C THR A 142 -1.97 -4.23 -8.01
N GLY A 143 -1.93 -5.54 -7.88
CA GLY A 143 -0.82 -6.23 -7.20
C GLY A 143 0.43 -6.21 -8.07
N GLY A 144 1.58 -6.18 -7.43
CA GLY A 144 2.85 -6.21 -8.12
C GLY A 144 3.16 -7.60 -8.69
N ILE A 145 3.78 -7.63 -9.87
CA ILE A 145 4.31 -8.83 -10.49
C ILE A 145 5.74 -9.00 -9.98
N ALA A 146 6.13 -10.22 -9.60
CA ALA A 146 7.54 -10.49 -9.31
C ALA A 146 8.36 -10.48 -10.62
N GLU A 147 9.61 -10.04 -10.53
CA GLU A 147 10.52 -10.07 -11.68
C GLU A 147 10.87 -11.52 -12.05
N GLU A 148 11.10 -11.74 -13.33
CA GLU A 148 11.67 -12.98 -13.84
C GLU A 148 13.15 -13.08 -13.41
N ASP A 149 13.55 -14.18 -12.81
CA ASP A 149 14.91 -14.39 -12.24
C ASP A 149 16.02 -14.63 -13.27
N GLY A 150 15.76 -14.40 -14.55
CA GLY A 150 16.70 -14.67 -15.65
C GLY A 150 16.81 -16.15 -16.01
N GLN A 151 16.12 -17.04 -15.30
CA GLN A 151 15.96 -18.47 -15.60
C GLN A 151 14.53 -18.80 -16.06
N GLY A 152 13.70 -17.79 -16.25
CA GLY A 152 12.30 -17.93 -16.66
C GLY A 152 11.34 -18.20 -15.48
N TYR A 153 11.78 -18.14 -14.24
CA TYR A 153 10.92 -18.24 -13.07
C TYR A 153 10.37 -16.86 -12.73
N VAL A 154 9.06 -16.74 -12.78
CA VAL A 154 8.33 -15.56 -12.29
C VAL A 154 7.91 -15.85 -10.87
N GLY A 155 8.43 -15.12 -9.91
CA GLY A 155 8.04 -15.24 -8.51
C GLY A 155 6.53 -14.97 -8.30
N PRO A 156 6.00 -15.28 -7.13
CA PRO A 156 4.57 -15.09 -6.84
C PRO A 156 4.20 -13.61 -6.87
N GLY A 157 3.11 -13.26 -7.56
CA GLY A 157 2.54 -11.92 -7.61
C GLY A 157 1.75 -11.58 -6.33
N GLY A 158 1.61 -10.30 -6.05
CA GLY A 158 0.74 -9.78 -4.99
C GLY A 158 -0.72 -9.67 -5.42
N ALA A 159 -1.62 -9.63 -4.45
CA ALA A 159 -3.04 -9.39 -4.72
C ALA A 159 -3.30 -7.94 -5.14
N GLY A 160 -4.33 -7.70 -5.96
CA GLY A 160 -4.81 -6.32 -6.15
C GLY A 160 -5.25 -5.73 -4.80
N ILE A 161 -6.14 -6.42 -4.09
CA ILE A 161 -6.55 -6.08 -2.73
C ILE A 161 -6.35 -7.32 -1.86
N GLY A 162 -5.57 -7.23 -0.78
CA GLY A 162 -5.32 -8.35 0.12
C GLY A 162 -3.89 -8.47 0.58
N VAL A 163 -3.29 -9.65 0.40
CA VAL A 163 -1.95 -9.94 0.91
C VAL A 163 -0.90 -9.91 -0.21
N GLY A 164 0.30 -9.53 0.16
CA GLY A 164 1.49 -9.75 -0.66
C GLY A 164 1.91 -11.21 -0.64
N SER A 165 2.82 -11.59 -1.51
CA SER A 165 3.42 -12.92 -1.54
C SER A 165 4.32 -13.15 -0.32
N THR A 166 4.52 -14.39 0.03
CA THR A 166 5.56 -14.81 0.97
C THR A 166 6.77 -15.32 0.19
N THR A 167 7.95 -15.03 0.71
CA THR A 167 9.22 -15.52 0.13
C THR A 167 9.61 -16.89 0.68
N ASP A 168 8.69 -17.63 1.29
CA ASP A 168 8.96 -19.00 1.76
C ASP A 168 9.43 -19.87 0.59
N SER A 169 10.75 -19.92 0.46
CA SER A 169 11.49 -20.69 -0.53
C SER A 169 11.59 -22.16 -0.14
N GLU A 170 10.51 -22.77 0.33
CA GLU A 170 10.43 -24.24 0.39
C GLU A 170 9.66 -24.80 -0.81
N TYR A 171 10.07 -24.42 -2.02
CA TYR A 171 9.90 -25.30 -3.14
C TYR A 171 11.10 -26.22 -3.22
N THR A 172 11.09 -27.32 -2.49
CA THR A 172 11.89 -28.50 -2.83
C THR A 172 11.18 -29.22 -3.96
N PRO A 173 11.83 -29.41 -5.13
CA PRO A 173 11.27 -30.16 -6.26
C PRO A 173 11.09 -31.64 -5.92
#